data_fd23e293e0c97300ab0aa1f474c96592
#
_entry.id   fd23e293e0c97300ab0aa1f474c96592
#
_cell.length_a   1.000
_cell.length_b   1.000
_cell.length_c   1.000
_cell.angle_alpha   90.00
_cell.angle_beta   90.00
_cell.angle_gamma   90.00
#
_symmetry.space_group_name_H-M   'P 1'
#
loop_
_entity.id
_entity.type
_entity.pdbx_description
1 polymer ?
#
loop_
_entity_poly.entity_id
_entity_poly.type
_entity_poly.pdbx_seq_one_letter_code
_entity_poly.pdbx_strand_id
1 'polypeptide(L)'
;DHERLVGSEMCIRDRFTVDDIMHLRRTGRLSNIAAMIGSVLNIKPLLKGDDEGKIVCFQKVRGKKNALKAIAAKYDELVENAADQIVGIAHADCSDDAAALAEMIRAKNPPKQIMTVCYEPVTGAHVGPGALALFFLGDENVRSK
;
A
#
# COMPACT_ATOMS: atom_id res chain seq x y z
N ASP A 1 19.00 -6.65 4.14
CA ASP A 1 19.59 -6.31 2.97
C ASP A 1 19.82 -4.82 2.79
N HIS A 2 19.84 -4.34 1.56
CA HIS A 2 20.33 -3.00 1.29
C HIS A 2 19.50 -1.89 1.87
N GLU A 3 18.22 -2.10 2.03
CA GLU A 3 17.34 -1.07 2.56
C GLU A 3 17.54 -0.87 4.04
N ARG A 4 18.24 -1.77 4.67
CA ARG A 4 18.48 -1.68 6.11
C ARG A 4 19.73 -0.85 6.35
N LEU A 5 19.55 0.30 6.96
CA LEU A 5 20.65 1.14 7.36
C LEU A 5 21.36 0.53 8.56
N VAL A 6 22.66 0.66 8.59
CA VAL A 6 23.48 0.16 9.69
C VAL A 6 23.05 0.83 10.99
N GLY A 7 22.70 0.03 12.00
CA GLY A 7 22.24 0.55 13.28
C GLY A 7 20.81 1.02 13.31
N SER A 8 20.07 0.88 12.20
CA SER A 8 18.67 1.30 12.11
C SER A 8 17.75 0.09 12.06
N GLU A 9 16.66 0.17 12.80
CA GLU A 9 15.58 -0.81 12.75
C GLU A 9 14.47 -0.39 11.78
N MET A 10 14.66 0.71 11.09
CA MET A 10 13.69 1.24 10.13
C MET A 10 13.71 0.42 8.85
N CYS A 11 12.54 0.04 8.38
CA CYS A 11 12.38 -0.68 7.12
C CYS A 11 11.29 -0.03 6.28
N ILE A 12 11.42 -0.16 4.97
CA ILE A 12 10.37 0.28 4.05
C ILE A 12 9.14 -0.59 4.27
N ARG A 13 8.02 0.06 4.47
CA ARG A 13 6.72 -0.58 4.59
C ARG A 13 5.87 -0.20 3.40
N ASP A 14 5.16 -1.18 2.88
CA ASP A 14 4.21 -0.96 1.79
C ASP A 14 2.82 -1.39 2.23
N ARG A 15 1.85 -0.63 1.79
CA ARG A 15 0.43 -0.99 1.93
C ARG A 15 -0.26 -0.55 0.66
N PHE A 16 -1.03 -1.44 0.07
CA PHE A 16 -1.64 -1.11 -1.22
C PHE A 16 -3.00 -1.77 -1.38
N THR A 17 -3.74 -1.31 -2.35
CA THR A 17 -5.01 -1.87 -2.77
C THR A 17 -5.05 -1.95 -4.29
N VAL A 18 -5.90 -2.83 -4.80
CA VAL A 18 -6.13 -2.96 -6.24
C VAL A 18 -7.64 -2.96 -6.48
N ASP A 19 -8.05 -2.53 -7.67
CA ASP A 19 -9.45 -2.57 -8.04
C ASP A 19 -9.88 -3.95 -8.54
N ASP A 20 -9.00 -4.61 -9.28
CA ASP A 20 -9.27 -5.93 -9.84
C ASP A 20 -8.13 -6.87 -9.50
N ILE A 21 -8.41 -7.80 -8.63
CA ILE A 21 -7.45 -8.77 -8.14
C ILE A 21 -6.97 -9.74 -9.23
N MET A 22 -7.72 -9.84 -10.32
CA MET A 22 -7.37 -10.75 -11.41
C MET A 22 -6.06 -10.36 -12.10
N HIS A 23 -5.70 -9.07 -12.07
CA HIS A 23 -4.39 -8.65 -12.59
C HIS A 23 -3.24 -9.26 -11.80
N LEU A 24 -3.36 -9.31 -10.48
CA LEU A 24 -2.35 -9.93 -9.63
C LEU A 24 -2.30 -11.44 -9.80
N ARG A 25 -3.45 -12.06 -10.06
CA ARG A 25 -3.53 -13.51 -10.27
C ARG A 25 -2.67 -13.97 -11.43
N ARG A 26 -2.60 -13.18 -12.50
CA ARG A 26 -1.80 -13.51 -13.69
C ARG A 26 -0.31 -13.58 -13.40
N THR A 27 0.16 -12.92 -12.38
CA THR A 27 1.59 -12.86 -12.03
C THR A 27 2.01 -13.99 -11.09
N GLY A 28 1.07 -14.79 -10.62
CA GLY A 28 1.35 -15.90 -9.70
C GLY A 28 1.74 -15.47 -8.30
N ARG A 29 1.60 -14.18 -7.96
CA ARG A 29 1.98 -13.65 -6.66
C ARG A 29 0.85 -13.61 -5.66
N LEU A 30 -0.29 -14.15 -6.04
CA LEU A 30 -1.47 -14.23 -5.20
C LEU A 30 -1.45 -15.50 -4.36
N SER A 31 -1.45 -15.36 -3.04
CA SER A 31 -1.69 -16.48 -2.14
C SER A 31 -3.11 -16.37 -1.59
N ASN A 32 -4.00 -17.27 -1.99
CA ASN A 32 -5.36 -17.41 -1.42
C ASN A 32 -6.26 -16.16 -1.36
N ILE A 33 -5.83 -15.04 -1.94
CA ILE A 33 -6.58 -13.78 -1.83
C ILE A 33 -7.90 -13.87 -2.56
N ALA A 34 -7.91 -14.53 -3.72
CA ALA A 34 -9.15 -14.69 -4.50
C ALA A 34 -10.24 -15.46 -3.73
N ALA A 35 -9.84 -16.47 -2.97
CA ALA A 35 -10.77 -17.22 -2.13
C ALA A 35 -11.28 -16.40 -0.95
N MET A 36 -10.45 -15.49 -0.43
CA MET A 36 -10.82 -14.65 0.70
C MET A 36 -11.78 -13.53 0.33
N ILE A 37 -11.72 -13.02 -0.89
CA ILE A 37 -12.56 -11.91 -1.33
C ILE A 37 -13.91 -12.42 -1.86
N GLY A 38 -13.90 -13.61 -2.47
CA GLY A 38 -15.12 -14.20 -3.01
C GLY A 38 -15.73 -13.36 -4.12
N SER A 39 -17.04 -13.43 -4.25
CA SER A 39 -17.80 -12.76 -5.31
C SER A 39 -18.56 -11.52 -4.81
N VAL A 40 -18.22 -11.01 -3.64
CA VAL A 40 -18.91 -9.85 -3.09
C VAL A 40 -18.50 -8.58 -3.85
N LEU A 41 -19.50 -7.83 -4.32
CA LEU A 41 -19.27 -6.62 -5.09
C LEU A 41 -18.64 -5.53 -4.25
N ASN A 42 -17.73 -4.79 -4.88
CA ASN A 42 -17.10 -3.59 -4.32
C ASN A 42 -16.26 -3.85 -3.08
N ILE A 43 -15.82 -5.10 -2.86
CA ILE A 43 -14.85 -5.38 -1.81
C ILE A 43 -13.45 -5.09 -2.32
N LYS A 44 -12.71 -4.29 -1.56
CA LYS A 44 -11.33 -3.91 -1.88
C LYS A 44 -10.38 -4.59 -0.92
N PRO A 45 -9.39 -5.34 -1.41
CA PRO A 45 -8.38 -5.93 -0.55
C PRO A 45 -7.36 -4.89 -0.13
N LEU A 46 -6.92 -4.98 1.11
CA LEU A 46 -5.77 -4.22 1.59
C LEU A 46 -4.60 -5.18 1.69
N LEU A 47 -3.54 -4.88 0.98
CA LEU A 47 -2.47 -5.81 0.68
C LEU A 47 -1.14 -5.29 1.22
N LYS A 48 -0.24 -6.21 1.51
CA LYS A 48 1.14 -5.91 1.88
C LYS A 48 2.05 -7.02 1.37
N GLY A 49 3.34 -6.73 1.23
CA GLY A 49 4.34 -7.76 0.99
C GLY A 49 4.76 -8.42 2.30
N ASP A 50 4.98 -9.71 2.28
CA ASP A 50 5.55 -10.42 3.42
C ASP A 50 7.06 -10.55 3.29
N ASP A 51 7.70 -11.20 4.27
CA ASP A 51 9.14 -11.35 4.29
C ASP A 51 9.68 -12.26 3.18
N GLU A 52 8.82 -13.06 2.59
CA GLU A 52 9.17 -13.97 1.49
C GLU A 52 8.92 -13.35 0.11
N GLY A 53 8.48 -12.10 0.08
CA GLY A 53 8.16 -11.41 -1.17
C GLY A 53 6.80 -11.76 -1.73
N LYS A 54 5.94 -12.42 -0.95
CA LYS A 54 4.58 -12.73 -1.36
C LYS A 54 3.64 -11.60 -0.97
N ILE A 55 2.56 -11.48 -1.72
CA ILE A 55 1.51 -10.51 -1.42
C ILE A 55 0.47 -11.18 -0.53
N VAL A 56 0.19 -10.56 0.61
CA VAL A 56 -0.83 -11.06 1.53
C VAL A 56 -1.90 -10.01 1.77
N CYS A 57 -3.14 -10.47 1.93
CA CYS A 57 -4.26 -9.61 2.26
C CYS A 57 -4.41 -9.55 3.78
N PHE A 58 -4.30 -8.36 4.34
CA PHE A 58 -4.41 -8.20 5.79
C PHE A 58 -5.77 -7.64 6.22
N GLN A 59 -6.54 -7.12 5.29
CA GLN A 59 -7.86 -6.55 5.59
C GLN A 59 -8.69 -6.47 4.31
N LYS A 60 -10.00 -6.50 4.46
CA LYS A 60 -10.95 -6.27 3.37
C LYS A 60 -11.89 -5.17 3.78
N VAL A 61 -12.19 -4.26 2.87
CA VAL A 61 -13.13 -3.17 3.13
C VAL A 61 -14.04 -2.99 1.93
N ARG A 62 -15.16 -2.34 2.15
CA ARG A 62 -16.10 -2.06 1.08
C ARG A 62 -15.84 -0.66 0.52
N GLY A 63 -15.58 -0.59 -0.78
CA GLY A 63 -15.42 0.65 -1.50
C GLY A 63 -14.03 1.26 -1.41
N LYS A 64 -13.70 2.04 -2.44
CA LYS A 64 -12.38 2.65 -2.59
C LYS A 64 -12.09 3.66 -1.49
N LYS A 65 -13.08 4.47 -1.12
CA LYS A 65 -12.88 5.48 -0.08
C LYS A 65 -12.49 4.86 1.26
N ASN A 66 -13.13 3.76 1.62
CA ASN A 66 -12.79 3.03 2.84
C ASN A 66 -11.42 2.37 2.74
N ALA A 67 -11.03 1.92 1.55
CA ALA A 67 -9.70 1.38 1.32
C ALA A 67 -8.63 2.44 1.56
N LEU A 68 -8.83 3.67 1.05
CA LEU A 68 -7.89 4.77 1.28
C LEU A 68 -7.79 5.12 2.76
N LYS A 69 -8.92 5.18 3.46
CA LYS A 69 -8.95 5.45 4.90
C LYS A 69 -8.20 4.39 5.70
N ALA A 70 -8.34 3.13 5.32
CA ALA A 70 -7.67 2.03 6.01
C ALA A 70 -6.16 2.05 5.77
N ILE A 71 -5.72 2.39 4.55
CA ILE A 71 -4.29 2.56 4.25
C ILE A 71 -3.71 3.71 5.08
N ALA A 72 -4.41 4.83 5.14
CA ALA A 72 -3.98 5.97 5.93
C ALA A 72 -3.91 5.64 7.43
N ALA A 73 -4.87 4.85 7.93
CA ALA A 73 -4.86 4.41 9.31
C ALA A 73 -3.67 3.51 9.63
N LYS A 74 -3.29 2.63 8.70
CA LYS A 74 -2.09 1.82 8.85
C LYS A 74 -0.82 2.66 8.86
N TYR A 75 -0.76 3.68 8.02
CA TYR A 75 0.35 4.63 8.06
C TYR A 75 0.45 5.29 9.43
N ASP A 76 -0.64 5.81 9.96
CA ASP A 76 -0.64 6.47 11.28
C ASP A 76 -0.20 5.52 12.39
N GLU A 77 -0.57 4.25 12.29
CA GLU A 77 -0.20 3.23 13.28
C GLU A 77 1.29 2.87 13.24
N LEU A 78 1.86 2.77 12.04
CA LEU A 78 3.16 2.14 11.83
C LEU A 78 4.30 3.10 11.54
N VAL A 79 4.00 4.34 11.14
CA VAL A 79 5.04 5.28 10.71
C VAL A 79 5.93 5.72 11.87
N GLU A 80 7.23 5.79 11.59
CA GLU A 80 8.22 6.27 12.55
C GLU A 80 8.78 7.60 12.05
N ASN A 81 8.83 8.60 12.94
CA ASN A 81 9.39 9.92 12.63
C ASN A 81 8.83 10.52 11.35
N ALA A 82 7.51 10.58 11.24
CA ALA A 82 6.82 11.01 10.03
C ALA A 82 7.35 12.33 9.49
N ALA A 83 7.56 13.32 10.36
CA ALA A 83 7.98 14.66 9.97
C ALA A 83 9.34 14.70 9.26
N ASP A 84 10.16 13.67 9.41
CA ASP A 84 11.48 13.59 8.80
C ASP A 84 11.52 12.75 7.54
N GLN A 85 10.38 12.16 7.15
CA GLN A 85 10.31 11.23 6.04
C GLN A 85 9.82 11.84 4.73
N ILE A 86 10.28 11.25 3.65
CA ILE A 86 9.63 11.37 2.34
C ILE A 86 8.79 10.11 2.15
N VAL A 87 7.48 10.29 1.99
CA VAL A 87 6.53 9.21 1.79
C VAL A 87 6.20 9.10 0.31
N GLY A 88 6.16 7.89 -0.21
CA GLY A 88 5.86 7.64 -1.61
C GLY A 88 4.44 7.13 -1.81
N ILE A 89 3.76 7.64 -2.83
CA ILE A 89 2.49 7.12 -3.30
C ILE A 89 2.65 6.78 -4.77
N ALA A 90 2.34 5.55 -5.13
CA ALA A 90 2.35 5.11 -6.53
C ALA A 90 0.94 4.71 -6.93
N HIS A 91 0.54 5.06 -8.14
CA HIS A 91 -0.81 4.75 -8.62
C HIS A 91 -0.81 4.30 -10.08
N ALA A 92 -1.82 3.52 -10.44
CA ALA A 92 -2.06 3.09 -11.81
C ALA A 92 -3.33 3.78 -12.31
N ASP A 93 -3.14 4.89 -13.01
CA ASP A 93 -4.23 5.68 -13.63
C ASP A 93 -5.34 6.08 -12.63
N CYS A 94 -4.94 6.47 -11.41
CA CYS A 94 -5.89 6.93 -10.40
C CYS A 94 -5.32 8.09 -9.57
N SER A 95 -4.90 9.15 -10.26
CA SER A 95 -4.29 10.31 -9.62
C SER A 95 -5.22 11.00 -8.61
N ASP A 96 -6.53 10.97 -8.82
CA ASP A 96 -7.48 11.56 -7.88
C ASP A 96 -7.50 10.81 -6.55
N ASP A 97 -7.43 9.48 -6.61
CA ASP A 97 -7.35 8.65 -5.41
C ASP A 97 -6.02 8.87 -4.69
N ALA A 98 -4.93 9.01 -5.44
CA ALA A 98 -3.62 9.29 -4.86
C ALA A 98 -3.62 10.65 -4.14
N ALA A 99 -4.25 11.66 -4.72
CA ALA A 99 -4.38 12.97 -4.10
C ALA A 99 -5.22 12.90 -2.82
N ALA A 100 -6.31 12.14 -2.84
CA ALA A 100 -7.15 11.95 -1.66
C ALA A 100 -6.37 11.25 -0.52
N LEU A 101 -5.58 10.23 -0.84
CA LEU A 101 -4.75 9.57 0.15
C LEU A 101 -3.70 10.52 0.73
N ALA A 102 -3.07 11.33 -0.11
CA ALA A 102 -2.08 12.31 0.35
C ALA A 102 -2.70 13.29 1.35
N GLU A 103 -3.92 13.76 1.10
CA GLU A 103 -4.61 14.65 2.03
C GLU A 103 -4.92 13.98 3.36
N MET A 104 -5.32 12.71 3.35
CA MET A 104 -5.57 11.95 4.57
C MET A 104 -4.31 11.80 5.41
N ILE A 105 -3.17 11.59 4.76
CA ILE A 105 -1.89 11.45 5.44
C ILE A 105 -1.45 12.77 6.06
N ARG A 106 -1.59 13.87 5.33
CA ARG A 106 -1.23 15.20 5.83
C ARG A 106 -2.09 15.65 7.01
N ALA A 107 -3.31 15.14 7.11
CA ALA A 107 -4.24 15.57 8.14
C ALA A 107 -3.84 15.15 9.54
N LYS A 108 -3.13 14.02 9.70
CA LYS A 108 -2.78 13.49 11.03
C LYS A 108 -1.28 13.49 11.29
N ASN A 109 -0.51 12.84 10.43
CA ASN A 109 0.92 12.68 10.59
C ASN A 109 1.64 13.16 9.33
N PRO A 110 1.70 14.48 9.10
CA PRO A 110 2.28 15.00 7.87
C PRO A 110 3.77 14.63 7.76
N PRO A 111 4.16 13.99 6.65
CA PRO A 111 5.58 13.75 6.39
C PRO A 111 6.27 15.03 5.92
N LYS A 112 7.60 14.98 5.82
CA LYS A 112 8.37 16.08 5.28
C LYS A 112 7.95 16.37 3.84
N GLN A 113 7.71 15.33 3.06
CA GLN A 113 7.31 15.43 1.66
C GLN A 113 6.54 14.18 1.25
N ILE A 114 5.58 14.36 0.33
CA ILE A 114 4.90 13.24 -0.32
C ILE A 114 5.27 13.28 -1.80
N MET A 115 5.84 12.19 -2.31
CA MET A 115 6.11 12.01 -3.73
C MET A 115 5.05 11.11 -4.33
N THR A 116 4.34 11.61 -5.31
CA THR A 116 3.31 10.83 -6.00
C THR A 116 3.79 10.52 -7.42
N VAL A 117 3.79 9.24 -7.79
CA VAL A 117 4.21 8.78 -9.10
C VAL A 117 3.17 7.86 -9.71
N CYS A 118 3.12 7.87 -11.04
CA CYS A 118 2.33 6.89 -11.79
C CYS A 118 3.21 5.67 -12.05
N TYR A 119 2.65 4.47 -11.88
CA TYR A 119 3.38 3.25 -12.23
C TYR A 119 3.77 3.27 -13.70
N GLU A 120 4.98 2.78 -13.97
CA GLU A 120 5.40 2.56 -15.35
C GLU A 120 4.54 1.43 -16.00
N PRO A 121 4.51 1.35 -17.35
CA PRO A 121 3.54 0.47 -18.02
C PRO A 121 3.61 -1.01 -17.62
N VAL A 122 4.81 -1.55 -17.35
CA VAL A 122 4.94 -2.97 -17.00
C VAL A 122 4.29 -3.24 -15.64
N THR A 123 4.64 -2.48 -14.62
CA THR A 123 4.04 -2.64 -13.28
C THR A 123 2.56 -2.32 -13.31
N GLY A 124 2.16 -1.26 -14.03
CA GLY A 124 0.75 -0.90 -14.17
C GLY A 124 -0.08 -2.01 -14.77
N ALA A 125 0.46 -2.74 -15.75
CA ALA A 125 -0.23 -3.89 -16.35
C ALA A 125 -0.41 -5.04 -15.38
N HIS A 126 0.54 -5.23 -14.45
CA HIS A 126 0.45 -6.29 -13.45
C HIS A 126 -0.57 -6.00 -12.36
N VAL A 127 -0.62 -4.77 -11.87
CA VAL A 127 -1.51 -4.41 -10.76
C VAL A 127 -2.89 -3.95 -11.23
N GLY A 128 -2.97 -3.48 -12.47
CA GLY A 128 -4.21 -3.01 -13.08
C GLY A 128 -4.57 -1.58 -12.73
N PRO A 129 -5.41 -0.94 -13.56
CA PRO A 129 -5.86 0.43 -13.29
C PRO A 129 -6.60 0.50 -11.96
N GLY A 130 -6.42 1.61 -11.25
CA GLY A 130 -7.00 1.79 -9.92
C GLY A 130 -6.13 1.29 -8.78
N ALA A 131 -5.02 0.62 -9.05
CA ALA A 131 -4.10 0.20 -8.00
C ALA A 131 -3.41 1.41 -7.37
N LEU A 132 -3.23 1.36 -6.06
CA LEU A 132 -2.68 2.46 -5.29
C LEU A 132 -1.83 1.91 -4.16
N ALA A 133 -0.59 2.37 -4.05
CA ALA A 133 0.35 1.91 -3.05
C ALA A 133 0.95 3.07 -2.26
N LEU A 134 1.17 2.83 -0.98
CA LEU A 134 1.82 3.77 -0.07
C LEU A 134 3.09 3.14 0.47
N PHE A 135 4.19 3.89 0.42
CA PHE A 135 5.49 3.47 0.92
C PHE A 135 6.00 4.44 1.97
N PHE A 136 6.40 3.91 3.11
CA PHE A 136 6.93 4.72 4.21
C PHE A 136 7.91 3.89 5.04
N LEU A 137 8.64 4.55 5.92
CA LEU A 137 9.55 3.88 6.84
C LEU A 137 8.85 3.63 8.17
N GLY A 138 8.93 2.41 8.65
CA GLY A 138 8.37 2.01 9.93
C GLY A 138 9.34 1.11 10.70
N ASP A 139 9.04 0.91 11.98
CA ASP A 139 9.82 0.05 12.84
C ASP A 139 9.78 -1.40 12.33
N GLU A 140 10.90 -2.08 12.43
CA GLU A 140 11.01 -3.49 12.07
C GLU A 140 10.04 -4.37 12.86
N ASN A 141 9.80 -4.02 14.11
CA ASN A 141 8.92 -4.79 15.00
C ASN A 141 7.44 -4.76 14.62
N VAL A 142 7.05 -3.89 13.71
CA VAL A 142 5.66 -3.83 13.23
C VAL A 142 5.43 -4.63 11.96
N ARG A 143 6.38 -5.46 11.57
CA ARG A 143 6.30 -6.26 10.36
C ARG A 143 5.11 -7.20 10.32
N SER A 144 4.79 -7.77 11.45
CA SER A 144 3.68 -8.70 11.58
C SER A 144 2.31 -8.03 11.63
N LYS A 145 2.29 -6.74 11.77
CA LYS A 145 1.05 -5.97 11.83
C LYS A 145 0.65 -5.51 10.45
#